data_1e2c08951e741275bb644271bd89561e
#
_entry.id   1e2c08951e741275bb644271bd89561e
#
_cell.length_a   1.000
_cell.length_b   1.000
_cell.length_c   1.000
_cell.angle_alpha   90.00
_cell.angle_beta   90.00
_cell.angle_gamma   90.00
#
_symmetry.space_group_name_H-M   'P 1'
#
loop_
_entity.id
_entity.type
_entity.pdbx_description
1 polymer ?
#
loop_
_entity_poly.entity_id
_entity_poly.type
_entity_poly.pdbx_seq_one_letter_code
_entity_poly.pdbx_strand_id
1 'polypeptide(L)'
;MVLQFLPAAEADIPALLRLLNRAYRGNDARGGWTHEADLIEGEQRTDAGELQHKIRTAGALLLTARAADGTIHGCVYLEKQGTDLYLGMLSVDPTLQGAGIGKQLLHAAEGHARIVGCSAIVMTVISVRTELLAWYKRHGYTETGAEEPFPDDPRFGKPRQPLFFKWLRKELK
;
A
#
# COMPACT_ATOMS: atom_id res chain seq x y z
N MET A 1 14.25 12.47 9.46
CA MET A 1 14.81 11.47 8.52
C MET A 1 14.56 11.94 7.08
N VAL A 2 15.62 12.06 6.32
CA VAL A 2 15.51 12.42 4.90
C VAL A 2 15.37 11.17 4.09
N LEU A 3 14.30 11.09 3.29
CA LEU A 3 13.99 9.93 2.47
C LEU A 3 14.11 10.28 0.98
N GLN A 4 14.59 9.31 0.21
CA GLN A 4 14.53 9.35 -1.25
C GLN A 4 13.42 8.43 -1.73
N PHE A 5 12.67 8.88 -2.73
CA PHE A 5 11.57 8.11 -3.32
C PHE A 5 12.03 7.61 -4.69
N LEU A 6 12.28 6.32 -4.79
CA LEU A 6 12.88 5.71 -5.98
C LEU A 6 12.08 4.48 -6.42
N PRO A 7 12.00 4.22 -7.75
CA PRO A 7 11.38 3.00 -8.23
C PRO A 7 12.10 1.76 -7.71
N ALA A 8 11.33 0.72 -7.38
CA ALA A 8 11.89 -0.56 -7.01
C ALA A 8 12.47 -1.28 -8.23
N ALA A 9 13.57 -1.97 -8.04
CA ALA A 9 14.15 -2.90 -9.00
C ALA A 9 13.91 -4.35 -8.53
N GLU A 10 14.10 -5.31 -9.43
CA GLU A 10 13.91 -6.73 -9.06
C GLU A 10 14.82 -7.16 -7.92
N ALA A 11 16.03 -6.59 -7.83
CA ALA A 11 16.95 -6.86 -6.72
C ALA A 11 16.38 -6.45 -5.36
N ASP A 12 15.38 -5.58 -5.32
CA ASP A 12 14.75 -5.13 -4.08
C ASP A 12 13.68 -6.09 -3.56
N ILE A 13 13.27 -7.09 -4.36
CA ILE A 13 12.16 -7.98 -4.01
C ILE A 13 12.33 -8.65 -2.64
N PRO A 14 13.49 -9.21 -2.26
CA PRO A 14 13.61 -9.81 -0.93
C PRO A 14 13.35 -8.85 0.20
N ALA A 15 13.85 -7.62 0.12
CA ALA A 15 13.63 -6.59 1.13
C ALA A 15 12.17 -6.14 1.17
N LEU A 16 11.55 -6.00 0.00
CA LEU A 16 10.14 -5.62 -0.12
C LEU A 16 9.22 -6.69 0.44
N LEU A 17 9.51 -7.96 0.21
CA LEU A 17 8.73 -9.07 0.78
C LEU A 17 8.73 -9.01 2.30
N ARG A 18 9.89 -8.82 2.91
CA ARG A 18 10.00 -8.69 4.36
C ARG A 18 9.20 -7.50 4.87
N LEU A 19 9.34 -6.36 4.22
CA LEU A 19 8.62 -5.14 4.60
C LEU A 19 7.11 -5.32 4.52
N LEU A 20 6.60 -5.80 3.40
CA LEU A 20 5.16 -5.92 3.15
C LEU A 20 4.51 -6.94 4.08
N ASN A 21 5.13 -8.10 4.24
CA ASN A 21 4.56 -9.13 5.11
C ASN A 21 4.60 -8.72 6.58
N ARG A 22 5.67 -8.06 7.02
CA ARG A 22 5.77 -7.53 8.39
C ARG A 22 4.78 -6.40 8.66
N ALA A 23 4.57 -5.53 7.69
CA ALA A 23 3.69 -4.36 7.86
C ALA A 23 2.22 -4.75 7.94
N TYR A 24 1.80 -5.76 7.20
CA TYR A 24 0.39 -6.14 7.09
C TYR A 24 0.01 -7.33 7.95
N ARG A 25 0.87 -8.32 8.10
CA ARG A 25 0.52 -9.64 8.63
C ARG A 25 1.53 -10.11 9.67
N GLY A 26 1.12 -11.08 10.49
CA GLY A 26 1.97 -11.73 11.47
C GLY A 26 2.24 -10.90 12.72
N ASN A 27 3.15 -11.41 13.57
CA ASN A 27 3.43 -10.80 14.88
C ASN A 27 4.16 -9.45 14.77
N ASP A 28 5.03 -9.28 13.78
CA ASP A 28 5.73 -8.01 13.58
C ASP A 28 4.77 -6.88 13.22
N ALA A 29 3.71 -7.20 12.47
CA ALA A 29 2.69 -6.21 12.09
C ALA A 29 1.95 -5.66 13.31
N ARG A 30 1.77 -6.46 14.37
CA ARG A 30 1.09 -6.02 15.60
C ARG A 30 1.83 -4.91 16.34
N GLY A 31 3.12 -4.69 16.04
CA GLY A 31 3.88 -3.57 16.56
C GLY A 31 3.54 -2.22 15.93
N GLY A 32 2.85 -2.20 14.78
CA GLY A 32 2.41 -0.98 14.12
C GLY A 32 1.04 -0.52 14.61
N TRP A 33 0.68 0.73 14.27
CA TRP A 33 -0.62 1.28 14.67
C TRP A 33 -1.78 0.74 13.84
N THR A 34 -1.51 0.18 12.66
CA THR A 34 -2.53 -0.43 11.80
C THR A 34 -1.97 -1.65 11.08
N HIS A 35 -2.76 -2.73 10.98
CA HIS A 35 -2.36 -3.98 10.33
C HIS A 35 -3.58 -4.84 10.06
N GLU A 36 -3.36 -5.99 9.44
CA GLU A 36 -4.40 -6.99 9.11
C GLU A 36 -4.27 -8.29 9.93
N ALA A 37 -3.34 -8.35 10.87
CA ALA A 37 -2.99 -9.60 11.56
C ALA A 37 -4.17 -10.22 12.34
N ASP A 38 -5.10 -9.41 12.84
CA ASP A 38 -6.28 -9.89 13.56
C ASP A 38 -7.45 -10.23 12.65
N LEU A 39 -7.41 -9.84 11.38
CA LEU A 39 -8.48 -10.03 10.41
C LEU A 39 -8.22 -11.19 9.45
N ILE A 40 -6.95 -11.47 9.18
CA ILE A 40 -6.54 -12.44 8.17
C ILE A 40 -5.46 -13.35 8.76
N GLU A 41 -5.66 -14.67 8.66
CA GLU A 41 -4.67 -15.64 9.08
C GLU A 41 -3.51 -15.71 8.09
N GLY A 42 -2.30 -15.94 8.60
CA GLY A 42 -1.09 -16.08 7.81
C GLY A 42 -0.18 -14.87 7.93
N GLU A 43 1.09 -15.06 7.58
CA GLU A 43 2.12 -14.03 7.67
C GLU A 43 2.46 -13.44 6.30
N GLN A 44 1.87 -13.98 5.23
CA GLN A 44 2.17 -13.59 3.86
C GLN A 44 1.10 -12.65 3.29
N ARG A 45 1.51 -11.43 2.96
CA ARG A 45 0.65 -10.45 2.24
C ARG A 45 0.84 -10.57 0.73
N THR A 46 2.05 -10.90 0.30
CA THR A 46 2.44 -10.99 -1.12
C THR A 46 3.57 -11.98 -1.30
N ASP A 47 3.91 -12.29 -2.53
CA ASP A 47 5.03 -13.17 -2.89
C ASP A 47 5.93 -12.54 -3.96
N ALA A 48 7.08 -13.18 -4.21
CA ALA A 48 8.05 -12.67 -5.17
C ALA A 48 7.48 -12.57 -6.59
N GLY A 49 6.66 -13.52 -7.00
CA GLY A 49 6.04 -13.52 -8.32
C GLY A 49 5.09 -12.36 -8.51
N GLU A 50 4.29 -12.03 -7.51
CA GLU A 50 3.40 -10.87 -7.55
C GLU A 50 4.19 -9.58 -7.64
N LEU A 51 5.24 -9.41 -6.83
CA LEU A 51 6.08 -8.20 -6.87
C LEU A 51 6.79 -8.05 -8.21
N GLN A 52 7.33 -9.16 -8.76
CA GLN A 52 7.97 -9.12 -10.06
C GLN A 52 6.99 -8.70 -11.15
N HIS A 53 5.78 -9.24 -11.13
CA HIS A 53 4.73 -8.87 -12.06
C HIS A 53 4.40 -7.38 -11.97
N LYS A 54 4.23 -6.86 -10.76
CA LYS A 54 3.93 -5.44 -10.52
C LYS A 54 5.05 -4.52 -10.98
N ILE A 55 6.30 -4.89 -10.75
CA ILE A 55 7.47 -4.11 -11.20
C ILE A 55 7.53 -4.05 -12.73
N ARG A 56 7.15 -5.14 -13.41
CA ARG A 56 7.20 -5.25 -14.86
C ARG A 56 5.95 -4.75 -15.59
N THR A 57 4.88 -4.46 -14.88
CA THR A 57 3.61 -4.05 -15.49
C THR A 57 3.76 -2.66 -16.13
N ALA A 58 3.36 -2.54 -17.41
CA ALA A 58 3.35 -1.25 -18.09
C ALA A 58 2.37 -0.30 -17.41
N GLY A 59 2.79 0.95 -17.23
CA GLY A 59 1.99 1.97 -16.54
C GLY A 59 1.97 1.85 -15.02
N ALA A 60 2.76 0.92 -14.46
CA ALA A 60 2.86 0.70 -13.03
C ALA A 60 4.20 1.17 -12.49
N LEU A 61 4.20 1.52 -11.20
CA LEU A 61 5.38 1.91 -10.46
C LEU A 61 5.28 1.37 -9.04
N LEU A 62 6.28 0.59 -8.61
CA LEU A 62 6.43 0.25 -7.20
C LEU A 62 7.45 1.23 -6.62
N LEU A 63 6.95 2.23 -5.89
CA LEU A 63 7.76 3.32 -5.36
C LEU A 63 8.26 2.96 -3.97
N THR A 64 9.56 3.16 -3.72
CA THR A 64 10.18 2.90 -2.42
C THR A 64 10.57 4.20 -1.74
N ALA A 65 10.47 4.23 -0.41
CA ALA A 65 11.00 5.29 0.43
C ALA A 65 12.27 4.76 1.10
N ARG A 66 13.41 5.34 0.76
CA ARG A 66 14.73 4.87 1.18
C ARG A 66 15.47 5.88 2.03
N ALA A 67 16.15 5.40 3.05
CA ALA A 67 17.12 6.20 3.80
C ALA A 67 18.40 6.41 2.97
N ALA A 68 19.28 7.29 3.46
CA ALA A 68 20.54 7.61 2.80
C ALA A 68 21.45 6.38 2.57
N ASP A 69 21.36 5.37 3.45
CA ASP A 69 22.12 4.12 3.33
C ASP A 69 21.48 3.11 2.36
N GLY A 70 20.37 3.46 1.73
CA GLY A 70 19.65 2.60 0.80
C GLY A 70 18.60 1.68 1.43
N THR A 71 18.46 1.68 2.75
CA THR A 71 17.45 0.86 3.44
C THR A 71 16.04 1.30 3.06
N ILE A 72 15.19 0.35 2.68
CA ILE A 72 13.79 0.61 2.32
C ILE A 72 12.96 0.64 3.61
N HIS A 73 12.37 1.79 3.90
CA HIS A 73 11.52 1.99 5.08
C HIS A 73 10.03 1.99 4.76
N GLY A 74 9.68 2.07 3.50
CA GLY A 74 8.29 2.03 3.05
C GLY A 74 8.19 1.86 1.56
N CYS A 75 6.99 1.56 1.08
CA CYS A 75 6.70 1.45 -0.35
C CYS A 75 5.23 1.71 -0.63
N VAL A 76 4.92 1.95 -1.90
CA VAL A 76 3.56 2.05 -2.41
C VAL A 76 3.52 1.59 -3.86
N TYR A 77 2.49 0.84 -4.22
CA TYR A 77 2.25 0.43 -5.60
C TYR A 77 1.29 1.42 -6.27
N LEU A 78 1.64 1.85 -7.48
CA LEU A 78 0.87 2.79 -8.26
C LEU A 78 0.68 2.24 -9.67
N GLU A 79 -0.56 2.24 -10.17
CA GLU A 79 -0.85 1.75 -11.51
C GLU A 79 -1.84 2.67 -12.20
N LYS A 80 -1.45 3.19 -13.37
CA LYS A 80 -2.34 4.04 -14.17
C LYS A 80 -3.46 3.21 -14.78
N GLN A 81 -4.70 3.61 -14.51
CA GLN A 81 -5.92 3.00 -15.04
C GLN A 81 -6.78 4.10 -15.66
N GLY A 82 -6.60 4.35 -16.95
CA GLY A 82 -7.25 5.48 -17.63
C GLY A 82 -6.79 6.81 -17.06
N THR A 83 -7.71 7.60 -16.54
CA THR A 83 -7.42 8.89 -15.90
C THR A 83 -7.26 8.79 -14.39
N ASP A 84 -7.39 7.59 -13.83
CA ASP A 84 -7.18 7.34 -12.40
C ASP A 84 -5.84 6.66 -12.16
N LEU A 85 -5.23 6.93 -11.03
CA LEU A 85 -4.08 6.19 -10.54
C LEU A 85 -4.54 5.29 -9.39
N TYR A 86 -4.42 3.97 -9.59
CA TYR A 86 -4.68 3.01 -8.52
C TYR A 86 -3.50 3.00 -7.56
N LEU A 87 -3.79 3.11 -6.27
CA LEU A 87 -2.81 3.03 -5.20
C LEU A 87 -3.06 1.78 -4.37
N GLY A 88 -2.02 0.98 -4.16
CA GLY A 88 -2.10 -0.21 -3.34
C GLY A 88 -0.81 -0.46 -2.58
N MET A 89 -0.85 -1.42 -1.66
CA MET A 89 0.32 -1.88 -0.91
C MET A 89 1.10 -0.77 -0.19
N LEU A 90 0.42 0.32 0.23
CA LEU A 90 1.06 1.36 1.01
C LEU A 90 1.54 0.76 2.34
N SER A 91 2.84 0.80 2.56
CA SER A 91 3.45 0.10 3.69
C SER A 91 4.60 0.91 4.27
N VAL A 92 4.68 0.90 5.60
CA VAL A 92 5.79 1.50 6.35
C VAL A 92 6.28 0.46 7.35
N ASP A 93 7.60 0.40 7.56
CA ASP A 93 8.17 -0.49 8.57
C ASP A 93 7.43 -0.28 9.90
N PRO A 94 6.89 -1.36 10.52
CA PRO A 94 6.11 -1.22 11.75
C PRO A 94 6.83 -0.49 12.88
N THR A 95 8.16 -0.58 12.93
CA THR A 95 8.96 0.10 13.96
C THR A 95 9.11 1.60 13.71
N LEU A 96 8.75 2.09 12.52
CA LEU A 96 8.90 3.48 12.10
C LEU A 96 7.57 4.18 11.86
N GLN A 97 6.46 3.55 12.13
CA GLN A 97 5.15 4.17 11.98
C GLN A 97 5.00 5.32 12.98
N GLY A 98 4.35 6.40 12.54
CA GLY A 98 4.26 7.63 13.32
C GLY A 98 5.33 8.67 12.97
N ALA A 99 6.32 8.32 12.14
CA ALA A 99 7.38 9.24 11.69
C ALA A 99 7.01 10.05 10.43
N GLY A 100 5.78 9.92 9.93
CA GLY A 100 5.30 10.65 8.74
C GLY A 100 5.70 10.03 7.41
N ILE A 101 6.24 8.83 7.39
CA ILE A 101 6.69 8.16 6.15
C ILE A 101 5.50 7.84 5.25
N GLY A 102 4.40 7.34 5.80
CA GLY A 102 3.18 7.06 5.05
C GLY A 102 2.61 8.31 4.38
N LYS A 103 2.59 9.43 5.09
CA LYS A 103 2.15 10.72 4.54
C LYS A 103 3.05 11.16 3.38
N GLN A 104 4.36 11.01 3.53
CA GLN A 104 5.31 11.36 2.48
C GLN A 104 5.13 10.47 1.24
N LEU A 105 4.91 9.17 1.42
CA LEU A 105 4.60 8.24 0.32
C LEU A 105 3.31 8.64 -0.38
N LEU A 106 2.28 9.01 0.37
CA LEU A 106 1.01 9.45 -0.20
C LEU A 106 1.19 10.72 -1.03
N HIS A 107 1.95 11.69 -0.55
CA HIS A 107 2.28 12.91 -1.31
C HIS A 107 3.08 12.59 -2.57
N ALA A 108 4.04 11.68 -2.49
CA ALA A 108 4.82 11.24 -3.65
C ALA A 108 3.91 10.57 -4.69
N ALA A 109 2.93 9.77 -4.27
CA ALA A 109 1.95 9.15 -5.14
C ALA A 109 1.09 10.21 -5.86
N GLU A 110 0.64 11.23 -5.14
CA GLU A 110 -0.14 12.33 -5.73
C GLU A 110 0.68 13.11 -6.75
N GLY A 111 1.95 13.36 -6.47
CA GLY A 111 2.87 13.98 -7.42
C GLY A 111 3.06 13.15 -8.68
N HIS A 112 3.24 11.84 -8.53
CA HIS A 112 3.37 10.93 -9.66
C HIS A 112 2.09 10.89 -10.50
N ALA A 113 0.92 10.88 -9.86
CA ALA A 113 -0.36 10.91 -10.56
C ALA A 113 -0.45 12.11 -11.52
N ARG A 114 -0.04 13.29 -11.05
CA ARG A 114 -0.04 14.50 -11.89
C ARG A 114 0.94 14.37 -13.05
N ILE A 115 2.12 13.82 -12.82
CA ILE A 115 3.15 13.63 -13.85
C ILE A 115 2.65 12.72 -14.97
N VAL A 116 1.93 11.63 -14.64
CA VAL A 116 1.42 10.69 -15.65
C VAL A 116 0.04 11.06 -16.20
N GLY A 117 -0.48 12.22 -15.83
CA GLY A 117 -1.73 12.73 -16.37
C GLY A 117 -2.99 12.15 -15.76
N CYS A 118 -2.90 11.64 -14.52
CA CYS A 118 -4.08 11.17 -13.78
C CYS A 118 -4.73 12.31 -13.02
N SER A 119 -6.06 12.32 -12.98
CA SER A 119 -6.85 13.36 -12.31
C SER A 119 -7.33 12.96 -10.92
N ALA A 120 -7.19 11.70 -10.56
CA ALA A 120 -7.60 11.18 -9.26
C ALA A 120 -6.75 9.99 -8.83
N ILE A 121 -6.72 9.74 -7.53
CA ILE A 121 -6.21 8.49 -6.95
C ILE A 121 -7.38 7.68 -6.42
N VAL A 122 -7.38 6.38 -6.70
CA VAL A 122 -8.37 5.42 -6.20
C VAL A 122 -7.65 4.29 -5.45
N MET A 123 -8.31 3.72 -4.45
CA MET A 123 -7.77 2.63 -3.67
C MET A 123 -8.86 1.81 -3.00
N THR A 124 -8.49 0.62 -2.51
CA THR A 124 -9.37 -0.21 -1.71
C THR A 124 -8.83 -0.34 -0.29
N VAL A 125 -9.74 -0.36 0.68
CA VAL A 125 -9.42 -0.57 2.09
C VAL A 125 -10.41 -1.58 2.66
N ILE A 126 -9.91 -2.53 3.47
CA ILE A 126 -10.78 -3.50 4.15
C ILE A 126 -11.76 -2.74 5.04
N SER A 127 -13.06 -3.02 4.87
CA SER A 127 -14.15 -2.22 5.42
C SER A 127 -14.13 -2.06 6.94
N VAL A 128 -13.60 -3.03 7.67
CA VAL A 128 -13.57 -3.00 9.14
C VAL A 128 -12.31 -2.35 9.70
N ARG A 129 -11.37 -1.94 8.85
CA ARG A 129 -10.18 -1.18 9.28
C ARG A 129 -10.52 0.29 9.40
N THR A 130 -11.33 0.61 10.41
CA THR A 130 -11.89 1.95 10.59
C THR A 130 -10.83 3.01 10.86
N GLU A 131 -9.74 2.64 11.55
CA GLU A 131 -8.61 3.53 11.81
C GLU A 131 -7.90 3.96 10.51
N LEU A 132 -7.75 3.02 9.57
CA LEU A 132 -7.11 3.28 8.29
C LEU A 132 -8.03 4.11 7.38
N LEU A 133 -9.32 3.79 7.36
CA LEU A 133 -10.31 4.60 6.64
C LEU A 133 -10.29 6.04 7.12
N ALA A 134 -10.26 6.26 8.45
CA ALA A 134 -10.20 7.60 9.03
C ALA A 134 -8.91 8.33 8.63
N TRP A 135 -7.78 7.62 8.59
CA TRP A 135 -6.50 8.19 8.19
C TRP A 135 -6.55 8.71 6.75
N TYR A 136 -7.07 7.90 5.82
CA TYR A 136 -7.21 8.33 4.42
C TYR A 136 -8.18 9.49 4.28
N LYS A 137 -9.29 9.49 5.03
CA LYS A 137 -10.26 10.59 5.00
C LYS A 137 -9.64 11.90 5.45
N ARG A 138 -8.77 11.87 6.47
CA ARG A 138 -8.03 13.07 6.90
C ARG A 138 -7.09 13.60 5.81
N HIS A 139 -6.70 12.76 4.86
CA HIS A 139 -5.84 13.14 3.73
C HIS A 139 -6.62 13.46 2.46
N GLY A 140 -7.94 13.60 2.56
CA GLY A 140 -8.79 14.08 1.46
C GLY A 140 -9.45 12.98 0.64
N TYR A 141 -9.37 11.73 1.06
CA TYR A 141 -10.04 10.61 0.38
C TYR A 141 -11.47 10.44 0.87
N THR A 142 -12.38 10.06 -0.03
CA THR A 142 -13.78 9.81 0.31
C THR A 142 -14.20 8.44 -0.19
N GLU A 143 -15.17 7.82 0.50
CA GLU A 143 -15.74 6.57 0.05
C GLU A 143 -16.60 6.81 -1.19
N THR A 144 -16.43 5.95 -2.21
CA THR A 144 -17.20 6.05 -3.45
C THR A 144 -18.58 5.39 -3.35
N GLY A 145 -18.77 4.52 -2.36
CA GLY A 145 -19.94 3.67 -2.24
C GLY A 145 -19.78 2.30 -2.89
N ALA A 146 -18.72 2.08 -3.67
CA ALA A 146 -18.43 0.78 -4.26
C ALA A 146 -17.75 -0.13 -3.25
N GLU A 147 -18.09 -1.42 -3.28
CA GLU A 147 -17.51 -2.45 -2.42
C GLU A 147 -17.20 -3.70 -3.25
N GLU A 148 -16.19 -4.45 -2.83
CA GLU A 148 -15.80 -5.72 -3.44
C GLU A 148 -15.54 -6.76 -2.35
N PRO A 149 -15.88 -8.04 -2.58
CA PRO A 149 -15.52 -9.10 -1.62
C PRO A 149 -14.00 -9.29 -1.58
N PHE A 150 -13.47 -9.70 -0.41
CA PHE A 150 -12.07 -10.04 -0.27
C PHE A 150 -11.74 -11.24 -1.16
N PRO A 151 -10.59 -11.24 -1.88
CA PRO A 151 -10.22 -12.34 -2.77
C PRO A 151 -10.09 -13.67 -2.04
N ASP A 152 -10.63 -14.73 -2.63
CA ASP A 152 -10.50 -16.10 -2.12
C ASP A 152 -9.23 -16.73 -2.70
N ASP A 153 -8.07 -16.25 -2.25
CA ASP A 153 -6.77 -16.75 -2.67
C ASP A 153 -5.93 -17.10 -1.43
N PRO A 154 -5.75 -18.41 -1.14
CA PRO A 154 -5.05 -18.84 0.05
C PRO A 154 -3.57 -18.40 0.11
N ARG A 155 -2.98 -17.98 -1.02
CA ARG A 155 -1.60 -17.47 -1.02
C ARG A 155 -1.43 -16.21 -0.17
N PHE A 156 -2.50 -15.41 -0.01
CA PHE A 156 -2.43 -14.11 0.65
C PHE A 156 -3.13 -14.09 2.00
N GLY A 157 -3.42 -15.25 2.55
CA GLY A 157 -4.01 -15.42 3.86
C GLY A 157 -5.48 -15.80 3.80
N LYS A 158 -5.99 -16.24 4.96
CA LYS A 158 -7.38 -16.68 5.11
C LYS A 158 -8.10 -15.68 6.00
N PRO A 159 -9.16 -15.00 5.52
CA PRO A 159 -9.96 -14.11 6.36
C PRO A 159 -10.57 -14.87 7.53
N ARG A 160 -10.52 -14.25 8.72
CA ARG A 160 -11.11 -14.82 9.94
C ARG A 160 -12.61 -14.57 10.04
N GLN A 161 -13.13 -13.70 9.16
CA GLN A 161 -14.54 -13.34 9.02
C GLN A 161 -14.78 -12.90 7.58
N PRO A 162 -16.02 -12.82 7.09
CA PRO A 162 -16.27 -12.23 5.77
C PRO A 162 -15.74 -10.81 5.72
N LEU A 163 -14.91 -10.51 4.73
CA LEU A 163 -14.30 -9.20 4.55
C LEU A 163 -14.68 -8.63 3.19
N PHE A 164 -14.80 -7.30 3.15
CA PHE A 164 -15.06 -6.54 1.93
C PHE A 164 -14.07 -5.40 1.82
N PHE A 165 -13.75 -5.00 0.59
CA PHE A 165 -13.01 -3.77 0.32
C PHE A 165 -13.99 -2.64 0.05
N LYS A 166 -13.72 -1.48 0.63
CA LYS A 166 -14.37 -0.22 0.25
C LYS A 166 -13.46 0.54 -0.70
N TRP A 167 -14.02 1.12 -1.73
CA TRP A 167 -13.30 1.99 -2.65
C TRP A 167 -13.28 3.41 -2.15
N LEU A 168 -12.09 4.00 -2.14
CA LEU A 168 -11.86 5.42 -1.82
C LEU A 168 -11.34 6.15 -3.04
N ARG A 169 -11.60 7.46 -3.09
CA ARG A 169 -11.16 8.32 -4.21
C ARG A 169 -10.80 9.71 -3.71
N LYS A 170 -9.75 10.28 -4.30
CA LYS A 170 -9.40 11.69 -4.12
C LYS A 170 -9.19 12.33 -5.47
N GLU A 171 -9.96 13.37 -5.78
CA GLU A 171 -9.72 14.20 -6.96
C GLU A 171 -8.48 15.07 -6.73
N LEU A 172 -7.62 15.15 -7.75
CA LEU A 172 -6.40 15.95 -7.68
C LEU A 172 -6.59 17.27 -8.42
N LYS A 173 -6.10 18.33 -7.83
CA LYS A 173 -6.16 19.67 -8.45
C LYS A 173 -4.91 19.96 -9.25
#